data_6bccf7d9f259f7f44e3a4332b603b9e5
#
_entry.id   6bccf7d9f259f7f44e3a4332b603b9e5
#
_cell.length_a   1.000
_cell.length_b   1.000
_cell.length_c   1.000
_cell.angle_alpha   90.00
_cell.angle_beta   90.00
_cell.angle_gamma   90.00
#
_symmetry.space_group_name_H-M   'P 1'
#
loop_
_entity.id
_entity.type
_entity.pdbx_description
1 polymer ?
#
loop_
_entity_poly.entity_id
_entity_poly.type
_entity_poly.pdbx_seq_one_letter_code
_entity_poly.pdbx_strand_id
1 'polypeptide(L)'
;MNDNMLTKFILSFLVHKEDYVKLDSDQQQLIFLTCKTIMMAIYNSIKYENVHPVIYCGDAEAQTVISKAIGSVREFLPSTDKITIHLIH
;
A
#
# COMPACT_ATOMS: atom_id res chain seq x y z
N MET A 1 4.84 -14.79 -4.68
CA MET A 1 5.66 -13.60 -4.35
C MET A 1 5.92 -13.61 -2.84
N ASN A 2 7.17 -13.44 -2.42
CA ASN A 2 7.49 -13.38 -0.99
C ASN A 2 7.32 -11.97 -0.44
N ASP A 3 7.37 -11.84 0.90
CA ASP A 3 7.12 -10.57 1.58
C ASP A 3 8.10 -9.47 1.17
N ASN A 4 9.38 -9.82 0.97
CA ASN A 4 10.39 -8.84 0.59
C ASN A 4 10.13 -8.26 -0.80
N MET A 5 9.73 -9.11 -1.74
CA MET A 5 9.41 -8.67 -3.10
C MET A 5 8.18 -7.77 -3.10
N LEU A 6 7.15 -8.15 -2.37
CA LEU A 6 5.92 -7.36 -2.28
C LEU A 6 6.19 -6.02 -1.61
N THR A 7 6.96 -6.01 -0.53
CA THR A 7 7.34 -4.78 0.17
C THR A 7 8.07 -3.82 -0.78
N LYS A 8 9.07 -4.31 -1.50
CA LYS A 8 9.83 -3.49 -2.45
C LYS A 8 8.95 -2.96 -3.57
N PHE A 9 8.04 -3.79 -4.06
CA PHE A 9 7.12 -3.42 -5.12
C PHE A 9 6.22 -2.27 -4.66
N ILE A 10 5.61 -2.38 -3.47
CA ILE A 10 4.74 -1.34 -2.93
C ILE A 10 5.53 -0.07 -2.64
N LEU A 11 6.71 -0.18 -2.03
CA LEU A 11 7.54 0.98 -1.73
C LEU A 11 7.90 1.77 -2.99
N SER A 12 8.08 1.10 -4.13
CA SER A 12 8.43 1.77 -5.37
C SER A 12 7.35 2.75 -5.85
N PHE A 13 6.10 2.55 -5.45
CA PHE A 13 5.01 3.48 -5.74
C PHE A 13 4.95 4.64 -4.76
N LEU A 14 5.41 4.43 -3.52
CA LEU A 14 5.32 5.45 -2.47
C LEU A 14 6.46 6.46 -2.55
N VAL A 15 7.67 6.01 -2.89
CA VAL A 15 8.84 6.87 -2.92
C VAL A 15 9.96 6.24 -3.74
N HIS A 16 10.72 7.07 -4.46
CA HIS A 16 11.93 6.60 -5.12
C HIS A 16 13.01 6.31 -4.09
N LYS A 17 13.82 5.29 -4.35
CA LYS A 17 14.87 4.85 -3.42
C LYS A 17 15.83 5.98 -3.06
N GLU A 18 16.24 6.78 -4.03
CA GLU A 18 17.14 7.90 -3.81
C GLU A 18 16.52 8.96 -2.91
N ASP A 19 15.22 9.18 -3.04
CA ASP A 19 14.50 10.16 -2.21
C ASP A 19 14.28 9.63 -0.80
N TYR A 20 14.03 8.32 -0.65
CA TYR A 20 13.81 7.70 0.66
C TYR A 20 15.02 7.89 1.58
N VAL A 21 16.23 7.70 1.06
CA VAL A 21 17.43 7.80 1.88
C VAL A 21 17.74 9.23 2.32
N LYS A 22 17.13 10.22 1.66
CA LYS A 22 17.27 11.64 2.01
C LYS A 22 16.27 12.11 3.05
N LEU A 23 15.23 11.31 3.31
CA LEU A 23 14.20 11.66 4.28
C LEU A 23 14.74 11.52 5.71
N ASP A 24 14.15 12.29 6.64
CA ASP A 24 14.47 12.11 8.05
C ASP A 24 13.83 10.81 8.58
N SER A 25 14.22 10.45 9.79
CA SER A 25 13.78 9.20 10.42
C SER A 25 12.26 9.09 10.54
N ASP A 26 11.60 10.19 10.92
CA ASP A 26 10.14 10.20 11.09
C ASP A 26 9.42 10.00 9.76
N GLN A 27 9.91 10.64 8.70
CA GLN A 27 9.33 10.50 7.37
C GLN A 27 9.53 9.09 6.82
N GLN A 28 10.72 8.52 7.01
CA GLN A 28 11.00 7.14 6.61
C GLN A 28 10.08 6.16 7.32
N GLN A 29 9.86 6.37 8.62
CA GLN A 29 8.97 5.52 9.40
C GLN A 29 7.53 5.64 8.93
N LEU A 30 7.07 6.83 8.59
CA LEU A 30 5.71 7.04 8.08
C LEU A 30 5.49 6.28 6.76
N ILE A 31 6.45 6.35 5.84
CA ILE A 31 6.38 5.61 4.59
C ILE A 31 6.36 4.10 4.84
N PHE A 32 7.20 3.64 5.76
CA PHE A 32 7.25 2.22 6.13
C PHE A 32 5.92 1.74 6.71
N LEU A 33 5.30 2.54 7.59
CA LEU A 33 4.00 2.22 8.17
C LEU A 33 2.89 2.19 7.11
N THR A 34 2.95 3.11 6.16
CA THR A 34 2.01 3.12 5.04
C THR A 34 2.15 1.84 4.22
N CYS A 35 3.38 1.43 3.93
CA CYS A 35 3.64 0.18 3.24
C CYS A 35 3.08 -1.03 4.01
N LYS A 36 3.29 -1.07 5.31
CA LYS A 36 2.75 -2.16 6.15
C LYS A 36 1.23 -2.20 6.12
N THR A 37 0.59 -1.04 6.18
CA THR A 37 -0.87 -0.95 6.11
C THR A 37 -1.39 -1.54 4.81
N ILE A 38 -0.76 -1.20 3.69
CA ILE A 38 -1.13 -1.74 2.38
C ILE A 38 -0.92 -3.25 2.36
N MET A 39 0.20 -3.74 2.87
CA MET A 39 0.49 -5.18 2.91
C MET A 39 -0.51 -5.94 3.76
N MET A 40 -0.91 -5.40 4.91
CA MET A 40 -1.91 -6.01 5.76
C MET A 40 -3.27 -6.11 5.05
N ALA A 41 -3.65 -5.06 4.33
CA ALA A 41 -4.88 -5.08 3.54
C ALA A 41 -4.82 -6.18 2.47
N ILE A 42 -3.68 -6.30 1.78
CA ILE A 42 -3.48 -7.34 0.77
C ILE A 42 -3.60 -8.73 1.39
N TYR A 43 -2.89 -9.00 2.49
CA TYR A 43 -2.93 -10.30 3.14
C TYR A 43 -4.33 -10.65 3.64
N ASN A 44 -5.04 -9.68 4.23
CA ASN A 44 -6.38 -9.92 4.73
C ASN A 44 -7.36 -10.20 3.58
N SER A 45 -7.19 -9.54 2.44
CA SER A 45 -8.04 -9.77 1.27
C SER A 45 -7.84 -11.16 0.69
N ILE A 46 -6.62 -11.72 0.79
CA ILE A 46 -6.30 -13.05 0.29
C ILE A 46 -6.74 -14.12 1.29
N LYS A 47 -6.43 -13.91 2.58
CA LYS A 47 -6.65 -14.92 3.61
C LYS A 47 -8.11 -15.10 3.99
N TYR A 48 -8.89 -14.03 3.97
CA TYR A 48 -10.27 -14.04 4.43
C TYR A 48 -11.22 -13.69 3.29
N GLU A 49 -12.03 -14.66 2.85
CA GLU A 49 -12.92 -14.50 1.70
C GLU A 49 -13.95 -13.39 1.91
N ASN A 50 -14.47 -13.25 3.12
CA ASN A 50 -15.54 -12.30 3.42
C ASN A 50 -15.07 -10.97 4.00
N VAL A 51 -13.75 -10.73 4.01
CA VAL A 51 -13.19 -9.48 4.51
C VAL A 51 -12.97 -8.53 3.33
N HIS A 52 -13.44 -7.30 3.49
CA HIS A 52 -13.28 -6.22 2.52
C HIS A 52 -12.46 -5.10 3.16
N PRO A 53 -11.11 -5.18 3.10
CA PRO A 53 -10.27 -4.20 3.77
C PRO A 53 -10.49 -2.79 3.22
N VAL A 54 -10.41 -1.80 4.10
CA VAL A 54 -10.50 -0.39 3.74
C VAL A 54 -9.21 0.30 4.18
N ILE A 55 -8.59 1.02 3.24
CA ILE A 55 -7.42 1.85 3.52
C ILE A 55 -7.89 3.30 3.53
N TYR A 56 -7.65 3.99 4.64
CA TYR A 56 -8.03 5.40 4.79
C TYR A 56 -6.85 6.30 4.45
N CYS A 57 -7.08 7.29 3.58
CA CYS A 57 -6.07 8.25 3.17
C CYS A 57 -6.42 9.65 3.64
N GLY A 58 -5.42 10.40 4.09
CA GLY A 58 -5.62 11.75 4.60
C GLY A 58 -5.72 12.81 3.52
N ASP A 59 -5.21 12.55 2.31
CA ASP A 59 -5.28 13.50 1.20
C ASP A 59 -5.40 12.78 -0.15
N ALA A 60 -5.76 13.55 -1.17
CA ALA A 60 -6.01 13.01 -2.51
C ALA A 60 -4.75 12.48 -3.17
N GLU A 61 -3.59 13.07 -2.87
CA GLU A 61 -2.32 12.61 -3.43
C GLU A 61 -1.98 11.21 -2.91
N ALA A 62 -2.10 11.00 -1.60
CA ALA A 62 -1.88 9.69 -1.00
C ALA A 62 -2.87 8.66 -1.57
N GLN A 63 -4.14 9.04 -1.72
CA GLN A 63 -5.14 8.17 -2.32
C GLN A 63 -4.75 7.73 -3.73
N THR A 64 -4.26 8.67 -4.55
CA THR A 64 -3.85 8.37 -5.93
C THR A 64 -2.67 7.39 -5.95
N VAL A 65 -1.67 7.63 -5.12
CA VAL A 65 -0.47 6.77 -5.07
C VAL A 65 -0.82 5.37 -4.60
N ILE A 66 -1.59 5.26 -3.52
CA ILE A 66 -1.99 3.97 -2.97
C ILE A 66 -2.89 3.22 -3.95
N SER A 67 -3.78 3.94 -4.65
CA SER A 67 -4.65 3.33 -5.67
C SER A 67 -3.83 2.73 -6.82
N LYS A 68 -2.76 3.39 -7.24
CA LYS A 68 -1.86 2.86 -8.28
C LYS A 68 -1.16 1.60 -7.79
N ALA A 69 -0.67 1.60 -6.56
CA ALA A 69 0.02 0.45 -5.97
C ALA A 69 -0.94 -0.76 -5.90
N ILE A 70 -2.13 -0.57 -5.36
CA ILE A 70 -3.14 -1.63 -5.25
C ILE A 70 -3.58 -2.09 -6.63
N GLY A 71 -3.80 -1.19 -7.58
CA GLY A 71 -4.18 -1.54 -8.94
C GLY A 71 -3.15 -2.42 -9.62
N SER A 72 -1.85 -2.15 -9.40
CA SER A 72 -0.78 -2.97 -9.96
C SER A 72 -0.70 -4.35 -9.30
N VAL A 73 -0.93 -4.43 -7.99
CA VAL A 73 -0.98 -5.71 -7.28
C VAL A 73 -2.17 -6.55 -7.76
N ARG A 74 -3.28 -5.89 -8.02
CA ARG A 74 -4.53 -6.55 -8.45
C ARG A 74 -4.36 -7.36 -9.75
N GLU A 75 -3.44 -6.96 -10.62
CA GLU A 75 -3.19 -7.65 -11.87
C GLU A 75 -2.73 -9.09 -11.66
N PHE A 76 -1.99 -9.37 -10.59
CA PHE A 76 -1.53 -10.73 -10.30
C PHE A 76 -2.08 -11.32 -9.01
N LEU A 77 -2.78 -10.53 -8.21
CA LEU A 77 -3.49 -10.99 -7.02
C LEU A 77 -4.94 -10.48 -7.06
N PRO A 78 -5.81 -11.15 -7.84
CA PRO A 78 -7.18 -10.66 -8.05
C PRO A 78 -8.02 -10.49 -6.78
N SER A 79 -7.71 -11.23 -5.71
CA SER A 79 -8.42 -11.10 -4.43
C SER A 79 -8.32 -9.68 -3.85
N THR A 80 -7.31 -8.90 -4.24
CA THR A 80 -7.16 -7.52 -3.79
C THR A 80 -8.22 -6.59 -4.36
N ASP A 81 -9.05 -7.06 -5.26
CA ASP A 81 -10.21 -6.32 -5.78
C ASP A 81 -11.18 -5.91 -4.67
N LYS A 82 -11.16 -6.62 -3.55
CA LYS A 82 -12.00 -6.34 -2.38
C LYS A 82 -11.53 -5.13 -1.57
N ILE A 83 -10.31 -4.65 -1.82
CA ILE A 83 -9.74 -3.54 -1.07
C ILE A 83 -10.33 -2.23 -1.58
N THR A 84 -10.84 -1.41 -0.66
CA THR A 84 -11.35 -0.06 -0.96
C THR A 84 -10.38 0.97 -0.37
N ILE A 85 -10.13 2.04 -1.11
CA ILE A 85 -9.28 3.13 -0.67
C ILE A 85 -10.17 4.35 -0.48
N HIS A 86 -10.28 4.82 0.77
CA HIS A 86 -11.22 5.86 1.16
C HIS A 86 -10.49 7.13 1.57
N LEU A 87 -10.92 8.28 1.00
CA LEU A 87 -10.38 9.58 1.36
C LEU A 87 -11.17 10.15 2.54
N ILE A 88 -10.44 10.49 3.60
CA ILE A 88 -11.05 11.13 4.79
C ILE A 88 -11.04 12.64 4.58
N HIS A 89 -12.18 13.27 4.77
CA HIS A 89 -12.33 14.73 4.67
C HIS A 89 -12.36 15.38 6.03
#